data_c08bc7378f342f4442ba8f84786e7c28
#
_entry.id   c08bc7378f342f4442ba8f84786e7c28
#
_cell.length_a   1.000
_cell.length_b   1.000
_cell.length_c   1.000
_cell.angle_alpha   90.00
_cell.angle_beta   90.00
_cell.angle_gamma   90.00
#
_symmetry.space_group_name_H-M   'P 1'
#
loop_
_entity.id
_entity.type
_entity.pdbx_description
1 polymer ?
#
loop_
_entity_poly.entity_id
_entity_poly.type
_entity_poly.pdbx_seq_one_letter_code
_entity_poly.pdbx_strand_id
1 'polypeptide(L)'
;MQIETKLLSGALGAEIKGIDLTDVSDENFNKINSLLLEHKVIFFRDQPLTAEQHIALAEKFGPLETHAYVKGLENYPEIVRIIKAEDEKNQWGENWHSDVSYNFKPTKAVILKSIKIPPVGVETCFSNMELAWETLDKKIKDKIKDKKAVHSSLGAEFFLENYKKMEGNKKKKL
;
A
#
# COMPACT_ATOMS: atom_id res chain seq x y z
N MET A 1 0.56 9.30 -25.68
CA MET A 1 1.66 8.29 -25.64
C MET A 1 1.05 6.91 -25.64
N GLN A 2 1.73 5.91 -26.21
CA GLN A 2 1.28 4.52 -26.15
C GLN A 2 1.60 3.98 -24.74
N ILE A 3 0.65 3.26 -24.13
CA ILE A 3 0.85 2.60 -22.83
C ILE A 3 1.66 1.34 -23.07
N GLU A 4 2.74 1.20 -22.31
CA GLU A 4 3.58 0.01 -22.29
C GLU A 4 3.47 -0.67 -20.94
N THR A 5 3.29 -1.98 -20.94
CA THR A 5 3.18 -2.80 -19.73
C THR A 5 4.31 -3.83 -19.71
N LYS A 6 5.12 -3.80 -18.65
CA LYS A 6 6.17 -4.79 -18.40
C LYS A 6 5.79 -5.60 -17.17
N LEU A 7 5.50 -6.88 -17.35
CA LEU A 7 5.22 -7.78 -16.23
C LEU A 7 6.47 -7.95 -15.34
N LEU A 8 6.29 -7.92 -14.04
CA LEU A 8 7.34 -8.11 -13.04
C LEU A 8 7.40 -9.55 -12.51
N SER A 9 6.27 -10.24 -12.54
CA SER A 9 6.21 -11.67 -12.26
C SER A 9 5.07 -12.33 -13.04
N GLY A 10 5.00 -13.65 -13.02
CA GLY A 10 3.89 -14.38 -13.64
C GLY A 10 2.60 -14.39 -12.81
N ALA A 11 2.66 -13.98 -11.55
CA ALA A 11 1.51 -14.04 -10.63
C ALA A 11 0.82 -12.68 -10.43
N LEU A 12 1.59 -11.59 -10.41
CA LEU A 12 1.11 -10.22 -10.22
C LEU A 12 2.24 -9.22 -10.47
N GLY A 13 1.87 -7.96 -10.58
CA GLY A 13 2.81 -6.85 -10.65
C GLY A 13 3.20 -6.48 -12.08
N ALA A 14 3.02 -5.21 -12.43
CA ALA A 14 3.45 -4.65 -13.70
C ALA A 14 4.05 -3.26 -13.53
N GLU A 15 5.10 -2.96 -14.29
CA GLU A 15 5.60 -1.60 -14.49
C GLU A 15 4.90 -1.00 -15.70
N ILE A 16 4.31 0.17 -15.51
CA ILE A 16 3.51 0.86 -16.51
C ILE A 16 4.24 2.13 -16.95
N LYS A 17 4.34 2.32 -18.27
CA LYS A 17 4.86 3.54 -18.90
C LYS A 17 3.79 4.20 -19.77
N GLY A 18 3.99 5.46 -20.07
CA GLY A 18 3.09 6.22 -20.96
C GLY A 18 1.81 6.73 -20.27
N ILE A 19 1.74 6.67 -18.94
CA ILE A 19 0.70 7.29 -18.12
C ILE A 19 1.31 8.40 -17.29
N ASP A 20 0.67 9.56 -17.29
CA ASP A 20 0.98 10.69 -16.41
C ASP A 20 0.02 10.62 -15.21
N LEU A 21 0.54 10.42 -14.01
CA LEU A 21 -0.25 10.35 -12.79
C LEU A 21 -0.75 11.73 -12.30
N THR A 22 -0.29 12.83 -12.89
CA THR A 22 -0.83 14.18 -12.62
C THR A 22 -2.14 14.43 -13.36
N ASP A 23 -2.40 13.69 -14.45
CA ASP A 23 -3.67 13.71 -15.16
C ASP A 23 -4.70 12.82 -14.47
N VAL A 24 -5.57 13.43 -13.67
CA VAL A 24 -6.66 12.78 -12.95
C VAL A 24 -7.99 12.77 -13.73
N SER A 25 -7.96 12.94 -15.04
CA SER A 25 -9.13 12.78 -15.90
C SER A 25 -9.75 11.38 -15.73
N ASP A 26 -11.04 11.26 -15.97
CA ASP A 26 -11.74 9.97 -15.87
C ASP A 26 -11.20 8.95 -16.87
N GLU A 27 -10.81 9.39 -18.05
CA GLU A 27 -10.21 8.52 -19.07
C GLU A 27 -8.90 7.91 -18.55
N ASN A 28 -7.99 8.75 -18.01
CA ASN A 28 -6.70 8.29 -17.50
C ASN A 28 -6.87 7.41 -16.25
N PHE A 29 -7.75 7.82 -15.34
CA PHE A 29 -8.06 7.03 -14.16
C PHE A 29 -8.64 5.65 -14.50
N ASN A 30 -9.54 5.55 -15.47
CA ASN A 30 -10.11 4.27 -15.90
C ASN A 30 -9.02 3.32 -16.43
N LYS A 31 -8.02 3.83 -17.14
CA LYS A 31 -6.86 3.05 -17.59
C LYS A 31 -6.05 2.54 -16.39
N ILE A 32 -5.73 3.43 -15.43
CA ILE A 32 -5.00 3.08 -14.21
C ILE A 32 -5.76 2.00 -13.41
N ASN A 33 -7.06 2.19 -13.22
CA ASN A 33 -7.89 1.25 -12.46
C ASN A 33 -7.99 -0.12 -13.16
N SER A 34 -8.12 -0.15 -14.48
CA SER A 34 -8.12 -1.40 -15.24
C SER A 34 -6.81 -2.16 -15.10
N LEU A 35 -5.68 -1.47 -15.22
CA LEU A 35 -4.35 -2.05 -15.05
C LEU A 35 -4.13 -2.57 -13.62
N LEU A 36 -4.62 -1.82 -12.61
CA LEU A 36 -4.56 -2.27 -11.21
C LEU A 36 -5.38 -3.56 -10.99
N LEU A 37 -6.58 -3.63 -11.54
CA LEU A 37 -7.43 -4.82 -11.43
C LEU A 37 -6.84 -6.03 -12.17
N GLU A 38 -6.17 -5.82 -13.29
CA GLU A 38 -5.52 -6.88 -14.06
C GLU A 38 -4.26 -7.38 -13.35
N HIS A 39 -3.36 -6.45 -12.98
CA HIS A 39 -2.03 -6.80 -12.48
C HIS A 39 -1.92 -6.84 -10.95
N LYS A 40 -2.95 -6.44 -10.18
CA LYS A 40 -3.06 -6.41 -8.72
C LYS A 40 -2.12 -5.39 -8.05
N VAL A 41 -0.93 -5.19 -8.58
CA VAL A 41 0.05 -4.16 -8.18
C VAL A 41 0.64 -3.54 -9.43
N ILE A 42 0.67 -2.22 -9.51
CA ILE A 42 1.23 -1.50 -10.63
C ILE A 42 2.27 -0.46 -10.15
N PHE A 43 3.31 -0.30 -10.94
CA PHE A 43 4.43 0.59 -10.63
C PHE A 43 4.60 1.61 -11.74
N PHE A 44 4.86 2.84 -11.34
CA PHE A 44 5.15 3.95 -12.23
C PHE A 44 6.50 4.55 -11.83
N ARG A 45 7.37 4.76 -12.80
CA ARG A 45 8.67 5.40 -12.58
C ARG A 45 8.58 6.89 -12.91
N ASP A 46 9.46 7.66 -12.27
CA ASP A 46 9.68 9.07 -12.59
C ASP A 46 8.40 9.93 -12.58
N GLN A 47 7.57 9.73 -11.55
CA GLN A 47 6.32 10.47 -11.32
C GLN A 47 6.51 11.47 -10.17
N PRO A 48 6.89 12.73 -10.45
CA PRO A 48 7.18 13.73 -9.42
C PRO A 48 5.90 14.38 -8.86
N LEU A 49 4.99 13.57 -8.29
CA LEU A 49 3.75 14.06 -7.70
C LEU A 49 4.02 15.00 -6.54
N THR A 50 3.32 16.14 -6.47
CA THR A 50 3.18 16.91 -5.23
C THR A 50 2.25 16.18 -4.25
N ALA A 51 2.11 16.69 -3.02
CA ALA A 51 1.17 16.12 -2.06
C ALA A 51 -0.28 16.27 -2.55
N GLU A 52 -0.62 17.43 -3.12
CA GLU A 52 -1.95 17.71 -3.69
C GLU A 52 -2.27 16.78 -4.85
N GLN A 53 -1.32 16.56 -5.76
CA GLN A 53 -1.50 15.65 -6.89
C GLN A 53 -1.64 14.20 -6.44
N HIS A 54 -0.89 13.81 -5.39
CA HIS A 54 -1.02 12.48 -4.79
C HIS A 54 -2.42 12.26 -4.19
N ILE A 55 -2.94 13.26 -3.47
CA ILE A 55 -4.30 13.27 -2.93
C ILE A 55 -5.33 13.22 -4.05
N ALA A 56 -5.23 14.10 -5.05
CA ALA A 56 -6.16 14.15 -6.17
C ALA A 56 -6.27 12.81 -6.92
N LEU A 57 -5.14 12.13 -7.12
CA LEU A 57 -5.14 10.79 -7.70
C LEU A 57 -5.81 9.76 -6.77
N ALA A 58 -5.53 9.82 -5.47
CA ALA A 58 -6.10 8.88 -4.50
C ALA A 58 -7.63 9.05 -4.36
N GLU A 59 -8.15 10.27 -4.41
CA GLU A 59 -9.58 10.58 -4.37
C GLU A 59 -10.37 9.93 -5.51
N LYS A 60 -9.74 9.67 -6.66
CA LYS A 60 -10.38 8.95 -7.77
C LYS A 60 -10.74 7.50 -7.41
N PHE A 61 -10.06 6.89 -6.44
CA PHE A 61 -10.37 5.55 -5.95
C PHE A 61 -11.51 5.53 -4.92
N GLY A 62 -11.82 6.67 -4.30
CA GLY A 62 -12.86 6.83 -3.31
C GLY A 62 -12.48 7.80 -2.19
N PRO A 63 -13.31 7.90 -1.13
CA PRO A 63 -13.01 8.74 0.01
C PRO A 63 -11.67 8.37 0.64
N LEU A 64 -10.88 9.39 0.97
CA LEU A 64 -9.61 9.19 1.65
C LEU A 64 -9.84 8.87 3.13
N GLU A 65 -8.95 8.08 3.69
CA GLU A 65 -8.94 7.76 5.11
C GLU A 65 -7.68 8.30 5.78
N THR A 66 -7.82 8.76 7.02
CA THR A 66 -6.69 9.03 7.90
C THR A 66 -6.36 7.76 8.68
N HIS A 67 -5.08 7.46 8.85
CA HIS A 67 -4.66 6.27 9.58
C HIS A 67 -4.97 6.42 11.08
N ALA A 68 -5.70 5.45 11.66
CA ALA A 68 -6.19 5.54 13.04
C ALA A 68 -5.07 5.69 14.09
N TYR A 69 -3.89 5.19 13.80
CA TYR A 69 -2.80 5.06 14.76
C TYR A 69 -1.55 5.88 14.39
N VAL A 70 -1.39 6.28 13.14
CA VAL A 70 -0.22 7.01 12.66
C VAL A 70 -0.65 8.39 12.18
N LYS A 71 -0.01 9.42 12.75
CA LYS A 71 -0.29 10.79 12.35
C LYS A 71 0.23 11.05 10.94
N GLY A 72 -0.63 11.53 10.06
CA GLY A 72 -0.27 12.02 8.74
C GLY A 72 0.52 13.33 8.78
N LEU A 73 0.85 13.85 7.63
CA LEU A 73 1.51 15.15 7.49
C LEU A 73 0.61 16.27 8.05
N GLU A 74 1.19 17.33 8.55
CA GLU A 74 0.45 18.43 9.20
C GLU A 74 -0.62 19.04 8.30
N ASN A 75 -0.29 19.28 7.03
CA ASN A 75 -1.21 19.87 6.04
C ASN A 75 -1.94 18.83 5.19
N TYR A 76 -1.59 17.55 5.31
CA TYR A 76 -2.15 16.45 4.52
C TYR A 76 -2.29 15.20 5.42
N PRO A 77 -3.29 15.18 6.30
CA PRO A 77 -3.45 14.12 7.31
C PRO A 77 -3.67 12.73 6.72
N GLU A 78 -4.08 12.63 5.46
CA GLU A 78 -4.26 11.38 4.71
C GLU A 78 -2.92 10.78 4.23
N ILE A 79 -1.86 11.60 4.20
CA ILE A 79 -0.53 11.14 3.78
C ILE A 79 0.28 10.76 5.01
N VAL A 80 0.54 9.48 5.16
CA VAL A 80 1.44 8.96 6.21
C VAL A 80 2.85 8.87 5.65
N ARG A 81 3.81 9.47 6.36
CA ARG A 81 5.23 9.36 6.02
C ARG A 81 5.87 8.22 6.80
N ILE A 82 6.35 7.22 6.09
CA ILE A 82 7.08 6.09 6.65
C ILE A 82 8.58 6.37 6.50
N ILE A 83 9.30 6.41 7.61
CA ILE A 83 10.74 6.61 7.65
C ILE A 83 11.37 5.46 8.40
N LYS A 84 12.36 4.82 7.78
CA LYS A 84 13.22 3.83 8.42
C LYS A 84 14.62 4.42 8.57
N ALA A 85 15.13 4.47 9.80
CA ALA A 85 16.51 4.86 10.07
C ALA A 85 17.45 3.66 9.87
N GLU A 86 18.72 3.93 9.59
CA GLU A 86 19.74 2.88 9.32
C GLU A 86 19.96 1.93 10.52
N ASP A 87 19.81 2.45 11.76
CA ASP A 87 19.97 1.71 13.02
C ASP A 87 18.65 1.10 13.54
N GLU A 88 17.56 1.22 12.80
CA GLU A 88 16.26 0.73 13.23
C GLU A 88 16.12 -0.76 13.03
N LYS A 89 16.00 -1.50 14.13
CA LYS A 89 15.92 -2.97 14.11
C LYS A 89 14.53 -3.48 13.77
N ASN A 90 13.48 -2.74 14.13
CA ASN A 90 12.09 -3.12 13.84
C ASN A 90 11.63 -2.49 12.55
N GLN A 91 11.00 -3.27 11.70
CA GLN A 91 10.45 -2.78 10.44
C GLN A 91 8.93 -2.65 10.57
N TRP A 92 8.40 -1.56 10.07
CA TRP A 92 6.97 -1.43 9.88
C TRP A 92 6.55 -2.34 8.72
N GLY A 93 5.54 -3.20 8.95
CA GLY A 93 5.00 -4.05 7.88
C GLY A 93 5.82 -5.30 7.54
N GLU A 94 6.67 -5.79 8.44
CA GLU A 94 7.48 -7.02 8.21
C GLU A 94 6.66 -8.29 7.99
N ASN A 95 5.46 -8.34 8.53
CA ASN A 95 4.59 -9.50 8.43
C ASN A 95 3.62 -9.38 7.25
N TRP A 96 3.23 -10.51 6.66
CA TRP A 96 2.17 -10.54 5.68
C TRP A 96 0.86 -10.00 6.26
N HIS A 97 0.31 -8.99 5.62
CA HIS A 97 -0.92 -8.33 6.03
C HIS A 97 -1.69 -7.77 4.85
N SER A 98 -2.93 -7.42 5.08
CA SER A 98 -3.70 -6.52 4.22
C SER A 98 -3.93 -5.23 4.98
N ASP A 99 -3.67 -4.10 4.34
CA ASP A 99 -3.79 -2.79 4.97
C ASP A 99 -5.20 -2.54 5.46
N VAL A 100 -5.29 -2.01 6.69
CA VAL A 100 -6.53 -1.60 7.40
C VAL A 100 -7.71 -2.57 7.25
N SER A 101 -7.44 -3.85 7.07
CA SER A 101 -8.46 -4.90 6.90
C SER A 101 -9.41 -5.05 8.10
N TYR A 102 -9.07 -4.47 9.24
CA TYR A 102 -9.89 -4.41 10.45
C TYR A 102 -10.98 -3.31 10.40
N ASN A 103 -10.92 -2.40 9.43
CA ASN A 103 -11.95 -1.40 9.25
C ASN A 103 -13.24 -2.05 8.73
N PHE A 104 -14.39 -1.49 9.11
CA PHE A 104 -15.70 -1.94 8.60
C PHE A 104 -15.80 -1.84 7.07
N LYS A 105 -15.16 -0.83 6.49
CA LYS A 105 -14.94 -0.66 5.06
C LYS A 105 -13.44 -0.54 4.82
N PRO A 106 -12.74 -1.62 4.51
CA PRO A 106 -11.32 -1.56 4.19
C PRO A 106 -11.03 -0.67 2.98
N THR A 107 -9.87 -0.04 2.97
CA THR A 107 -9.42 0.78 1.82
C THR A 107 -9.37 -0.06 0.55
N LYS A 108 -9.79 0.55 -0.57
CA LYS A 108 -9.79 -0.11 -1.89
C LYS A 108 -8.38 -0.29 -2.44
N ALA A 109 -7.53 0.70 -2.22
CA ALA A 109 -6.14 0.72 -2.70
C ALA A 109 -5.29 1.63 -1.80
N VAL A 110 -3.98 1.44 -1.87
CA VAL A 110 -2.97 2.31 -1.24
C VAL A 110 -2.00 2.76 -2.30
N ILE A 111 -1.66 4.04 -2.31
CA ILE A 111 -0.69 4.63 -3.22
C ILE A 111 0.56 4.98 -2.42
N LEU A 112 1.66 4.32 -2.73
CA LEU A 112 2.96 4.57 -2.11
C LEU A 112 3.84 5.39 -3.04
N LYS A 113 4.36 6.51 -2.54
CA LYS A 113 5.37 7.31 -3.24
C LYS A 113 6.70 7.17 -2.53
N SER A 114 7.70 6.63 -3.22
CA SER A 114 9.07 6.59 -2.70
C SER A 114 9.71 7.98 -2.76
N ILE A 115 10.35 8.40 -1.66
CA ILE A 115 11.08 9.67 -1.56
C ILE A 115 12.58 9.41 -1.57
N LYS A 116 13.03 8.49 -0.71
CA LYS A 116 14.42 8.07 -0.61
C LYS A 116 14.44 6.59 -0.25
N ILE A 117 15.04 5.79 -1.10
CA ILE A 117 15.23 4.36 -0.89
C ILE A 117 16.71 4.01 -1.12
N PRO A 118 17.27 3.06 -0.36
CA PRO A 118 18.63 2.58 -0.61
C PRO A 118 18.69 1.83 -1.94
N PRO A 119 19.88 1.70 -2.53
CA PRO A 119 20.06 0.99 -3.81
C PRO A 119 19.79 -0.52 -3.72
N VAL A 120 19.88 -1.09 -2.52
CA VAL A 120 19.63 -2.52 -2.25
C VAL A 120 18.94 -2.67 -0.90
N GLY A 121 18.14 -3.72 -0.74
CA GLY A 121 17.33 -3.97 0.44
C GLY A 121 16.01 -3.19 0.42
N VAL A 122 15.20 -3.41 1.43
CA VAL A 122 13.86 -2.80 1.63
C VAL A 122 12.84 -3.16 0.54
N GLU A 123 12.96 -4.35 -0.01
CA GLU A 123 12.00 -4.88 -0.97
C GLU A 123 10.63 -5.03 -0.32
N THR A 124 9.58 -4.67 -1.08
CA THR A 124 8.20 -4.95 -0.70
C THR A 124 7.70 -6.17 -1.46
N CYS A 125 7.26 -7.17 -0.72
CA CYS A 125 6.71 -8.39 -1.30
C CYS A 125 5.18 -8.32 -1.33
N PHE A 126 4.58 -8.85 -2.40
CA PHE A 126 3.13 -8.93 -2.57
C PHE A 126 2.71 -10.36 -2.86
N SER A 127 1.51 -10.75 -2.44
CA SER A 127 0.92 -12.05 -2.72
C SER A 127 -0.39 -11.87 -3.48
N ASN A 128 -0.57 -12.67 -4.55
CA ASN A 128 -1.83 -12.72 -5.29
C ASN A 128 -2.81 -13.63 -4.55
N MET A 129 -3.75 -13.03 -3.81
CA MET A 129 -4.71 -13.78 -3.00
C MET A 129 -5.83 -14.44 -3.84
N GLU A 130 -6.10 -13.94 -5.06
CA GLU A 130 -7.02 -14.61 -5.99
C GLU A 130 -6.39 -15.92 -6.46
N LEU A 131 -5.14 -15.88 -6.92
CA LEU A 131 -4.40 -17.08 -7.33
C LEU A 131 -4.19 -18.05 -6.16
N ALA A 132 -3.90 -17.53 -4.96
CA ALA A 132 -3.79 -18.35 -3.76
C ALA A 132 -5.10 -19.10 -3.48
N TRP A 133 -6.25 -18.44 -3.64
CA TRP A 133 -7.54 -19.10 -3.53
C TRP A 133 -7.76 -20.13 -4.65
N GLU A 134 -7.46 -19.79 -5.90
CA GLU A 134 -7.65 -20.67 -7.05
C GLU A 134 -6.84 -21.96 -6.94
N THR A 135 -5.61 -21.86 -6.44
CA THR A 135 -4.69 -23.00 -6.30
C THR A 135 -4.79 -23.74 -4.97
N LEU A 136 -5.58 -23.22 -4.02
CA LEU A 136 -5.76 -23.84 -2.71
C LEU A 136 -6.37 -25.24 -2.82
N ASP A 137 -5.85 -26.18 -2.02
CA ASP A 137 -6.37 -27.55 -1.97
C ASP A 137 -7.88 -27.56 -1.71
N LYS A 138 -8.59 -28.41 -2.46
CA LYS A 138 -10.06 -28.51 -2.40
C LYS A 138 -10.56 -28.80 -1.00
N LYS A 139 -9.87 -29.65 -0.23
CA LYS A 139 -10.28 -29.99 1.14
C LYS A 139 -10.20 -28.79 2.07
N ILE A 140 -9.22 -27.90 1.84
CA ILE A 140 -9.09 -26.66 2.61
C ILE A 140 -10.19 -25.70 2.20
N LYS A 141 -10.41 -25.50 0.89
CA LYS A 141 -11.52 -24.67 0.38
C LYS A 141 -12.85 -25.06 1.00
N ASP A 142 -13.18 -26.36 0.96
CA ASP A 142 -14.44 -26.89 1.50
C ASP A 142 -14.59 -26.65 3.01
N LYS A 143 -13.48 -26.60 3.75
CA LYS A 143 -13.50 -26.27 5.18
C LYS A 143 -13.74 -24.80 5.49
N ILE A 144 -13.28 -23.89 4.62
CA ILE A 144 -13.24 -22.46 4.93
C ILE A 144 -14.23 -21.60 4.14
N LYS A 145 -14.80 -22.10 3.03
CA LYS A 145 -15.70 -21.33 2.14
C LYS A 145 -16.88 -20.65 2.85
N ASP A 146 -17.38 -21.28 3.91
CA ASP A 146 -18.52 -20.77 4.71
C ASP A 146 -18.07 -20.16 6.05
N LYS A 147 -16.77 -19.96 6.25
CA LYS A 147 -16.24 -19.37 7.46
C LYS A 147 -16.04 -17.87 7.29
N LYS A 148 -16.05 -17.17 8.40
CA LYS A 148 -15.70 -15.74 8.48
C LYS A 148 -14.37 -15.61 9.20
N ALA A 149 -13.48 -14.78 8.67
CA ALA A 149 -12.29 -14.36 9.37
C ALA A 149 -12.60 -13.12 10.21
N VAL A 150 -12.08 -13.09 11.43
CA VAL A 150 -12.13 -11.88 12.27
C VAL A 150 -10.84 -11.11 12.06
N HIS A 151 -10.94 -9.90 11.55
CA HIS A 151 -9.82 -8.99 11.41
C HIS A 151 -9.81 -8.04 12.61
N SER A 152 -8.65 -7.88 13.24
CA SER A 152 -8.49 -7.07 14.45
C SER A 152 -7.21 -6.27 14.41
N SER A 153 -7.28 -5.05 14.92
CA SER A 153 -6.10 -4.18 15.12
C SER A 153 -5.38 -4.43 16.46
N LEU A 154 -5.89 -5.30 17.32
CA LEU A 154 -5.31 -5.52 18.66
C LEU A 154 -3.82 -5.93 18.64
N GLY A 155 -3.40 -6.69 17.62
CA GLY A 155 -1.98 -6.98 17.40
C GLY A 155 -1.16 -5.76 16.98
N ALA A 156 -1.78 -4.79 16.30
CA ALA A 156 -1.13 -3.55 15.89
C ALA A 156 -0.89 -2.59 17.07
N GLU A 157 -1.76 -2.55 18.07
CA GLU A 157 -1.62 -1.69 19.25
C GLU A 157 -0.32 -1.96 20.01
N PHE A 158 0.05 -3.22 20.16
CA PHE A 158 1.33 -3.59 20.80
C PHE A 158 2.55 -3.03 20.05
N PHE A 159 2.54 -3.09 18.72
CA PHE A 159 3.61 -2.50 17.91
C PHE A 159 3.62 -0.98 17.98
N LEU A 160 2.46 -0.34 18.09
CA LEU A 160 2.30 1.11 18.12
C LEU A 160 2.77 1.72 19.45
N GLU A 161 2.56 1.07 20.57
CA GLU A 161 3.13 1.53 21.85
C GLU A 161 4.66 1.56 21.79
N ASN A 162 5.26 0.54 21.16
CA ASN A 162 6.71 0.50 20.96
C ASN A 162 7.16 1.58 19.97
N TYR A 163 6.43 1.82 18.88
CA TYR A 163 6.72 2.88 17.89
C TYR A 163 6.65 4.28 18.52
N LYS A 164 5.60 4.57 19.31
CA LYS A 164 5.49 5.85 20.04
C LYS A 164 6.63 6.09 21.02
N LYS A 165 7.09 5.04 21.72
CA LYS A 165 8.27 5.12 22.59
C LYS A 165 9.54 5.44 21.79
N MET A 166 9.68 4.90 20.59
CA MET A 166 10.84 5.14 19.71
C MET A 166 10.83 6.56 19.12
N GLU A 167 9.68 7.09 18.66
CA GLU A 167 9.56 8.49 18.21
C GLU A 167 9.86 9.48 19.33
N GLY A 168 9.40 9.22 20.55
CA GLY A 168 9.72 10.02 21.73
C GLY A 168 11.22 10.09 22.02
N ASN A 169 11.96 9.02 21.74
CA ASN A 169 13.40 8.95 21.92
C ASN A 169 14.17 9.63 20.75
N LYS A 170 13.64 9.60 19.53
CA LYS A 170 14.24 10.30 18.36
C LYS A 170 14.15 11.83 18.50
N LYS A 171 13.03 12.35 19.04
CA LYS A 171 12.88 13.81 19.32
C LYS A 171 13.82 14.35 20.39
N LYS A 172 14.41 13.48 21.21
CA LYS A 172 15.41 13.86 22.22
C LYS A 172 16.85 13.84 21.71
N LYS A 173 17.09 13.35 20.48
CA LYS A 173 18.44 13.26 19.87
C LYS A 173 18.64 14.23 18.68
N LEU A 174 17.66 15.06 18.38
CA LEU A 174 17.73 16.19 17.45
C LEU A 174 17.69 17.51 18.24
#